data_cf787d60df72bbd8b381f36de17a8d69
#
_entry.id   cf787d60df72bbd8b381f36de17a8d69
#
_cell.length_a   1.000
_cell.length_b   1.000
_cell.length_c   1.000
_cell.angle_alpha   90.00
_cell.angle_beta   90.00
_cell.angle_gamma   90.00
#
_symmetry.space_group_name_H-M   'P 1'
#
loop_
_entity.id
_entity.type
_entity.pdbx_description
1 polymer ?
#
loop_
_entity_poly.entity_id
_entity_poly.type
_entity_poly.pdbx_seq_one_letter_code
_entity_poly.pdbx_strand_id
1 'polypeptide(L)'
;VIIVLLVGFARIIDMATSVNNPIINFSPYYRFGLYAILVLGIFNIFTNLFFIKTLGLGIVGVALATLVALSLYNLVKLIFIYWKFGIHPFSEATIKLFFIAGFATTAAYFIPPSGPTVWHSAFDIAIKSLIVLAVYIPLVLRAKVSPDVNEIVYDLLNRIRK
;
A
#
# COMPACT_ATOMS: atom_id res chain seq x y z
N VAL A 1 4.02 -18.75 -2.08
CA VAL A 1 3.20 -17.75 -2.75
C VAL A 1 2.25 -17.08 -1.78
N ILE A 2 1.44 -17.80 -0.98
CA ILE A 2 0.40 -17.22 -0.10
C ILE A 2 0.97 -16.22 0.94
N ILE A 3 2.13 -16.50 1.52
CA ILE A 3 2.78 -15.62 2.49
C ILE A 3 3.12 -14.26 1.86
N VAL A 4 3.68 -14.28 0.66
CA VAL A 4 4.04 -13.05 -0.09
C VAL A 4 2.78 -12.23 -0.40
N LEU A 5 1.69 -12.88 -0.78
CA LEU A 5 0.41 -12.20 -1.03
C LEU A 5 -0.17 -11.58 0.24
N LEU A 6 -0.16 -12.30 1.36
CA LEU A 6 -0.67 -11.79 2.64
C LEU A 6 0.13 -10.59 3.14
N VAL A 7 1.46 -10.69 3.14
CA VAL A 7 2.34 -9.60 3.55
C VAL A 7 2.25 -8.44 2.56
N GLY A 8 2.21 -8.72 1.27
CA GLY A 8 2.02 -7.69 0.22
C GLY A 8 0.72 -6.92 0.42
N PHE A 9 -0.38 -7.62 0.68
CA PHE A 9 -1.68 -6.99 0.92
C PHE A 9 -1.68 -6.13 2.20
N ALA A 10 -1.03 -6.63 3.28
CA ALA A 10 -0.84 -5.86 4.50
C ALA A 10 -0.09 -4.54 4.23
N ARG A 11 0.96 -4.60 3.39
CA ARG A 11 1.74 -3.41 3.01
C ARG A 11 0.95 -2.44 2.13
N ILE A 12 0.12 -2.94 1.21
CA ILE A 12 -0.76 -2.08 0.40
C ILE A 12 -1.71 -1.28 1.31
N ILE A 13 -2.35 -1.93 2.29
CA ILE A 13 -3.21 -1.26 3.27
C ILE A 13 -2.44 -0.19 4.05
N ASP A 14 -1.25 -0.52 4.54
CA ASP A 14 -0.40 0.40 5.30
C ASP A 14 0.02 1.60 4.46
N MET A 15 0.44 1.39 3.21
CA MET A 15 0.81 2.46 2.28
C MET A 15 -0.39 3.35 1.91
N ALA A 16 -1.56 2.76 1.65
CA ALA A 16 -2.77 3.50 1.31
C ALA A 16 -3.24 4.44 2.44
N THR A 17 -2.87 4.13 3.68
CA THR A 17 -3.22 4.90 4.87
C THR A 17 -2.03 5.64 5.51
N SER A 18 -0.88 5.65 4.85
CA SER A 18 0.38 6.20 5.39
C SER A 18 0.31 7.71 5.72
N VAL A 19 -0.51 8.47 4.99
CA VAL A 19 -0.77 9.91 5.23
C VAL A 19 -1.35 10.17 6.62
N ASN A 20 -1.98 9.19 7.25
CA ASN A 20 -2.54 9.31 8.59
C ASN A 20 -1.45 9.55 9.66
N ASN A 21 -0.24 9.05 9.47
CA ASN A 21 0.85 9.19 10.43
C ASN A 21 1.30 10.66 10.58
N PRO A 22 1.64 11.41 9.52
CA PRO A 22 1.95 12.83 9.62
C PRO A 22 0.81 13.63 10.27
N ILE A 23 -0.45 13.39 9.87
CA ILE A 23 -1.60 14.11 10.41
C ILE A 23 -1.68 13.97 11.93
N ILE A 24 -1.51 12.77 12.45
CA ILE A 24 -1.55 12.51 13.90
C ILE A 24 -0.31 13.10 14.59
N ASN A 25 0.89 12.85 14.04
CA ASN A 25 2.15 13.21 14.69
C ASN A 25 2.41 14.71 14.75
N PHE A 26 1.94 15.49 13.77
CA PHE A 26 2.04 16.94 13.75
C PHE A 26 0.83 17.66 14.38
N SER A 27 -0.12 16.90 14.95
CA SER A 27 -1.29 17.42 15.64
C SER A 27 -1.08 17.50 17.17
N PRO A 28 -1.93 18.21 17.90
CA PRO A 28 -1.95 18.16 19.37
C PRO A 28 -2.18 16.75 19.93
N TYR A 29 -2.61 15.83 19.09
CA TYR A 29 -2.93 14.44 19.45
C TYR A 29 -1.79 13.44 19.18
N TYR A 30 -0.53 13.90 19.04
CA TYR A 30 0.64 13.03 18.78
C TYR A 30 0.78 11.86 19.77
N ARG A 31 0.33 12.04 21.03
CA ARG A 31 0.31 10.98 22.04
C ARG A 31 -0.56 9.80 21.66
N PHE A 32 -1.65 10.04 20.91
CA PHE A 32 -2.49 8.95 20.39
C PHE A 32 -1.69 8.05 19.44
N GLY A 33 -0.85 8.59 18.58
CA GLY A 33 0.03 7.83 17.69
C GLY A 33 0.97 6.91 18.47
N LEU A 34 1.54 7.42 19.57
CA LEU A 34 2.41 6.67 20.47
C LEU A 34 1.66 5.48 21.14
N TYR A 35 0.50 5.74 21.70
CA TYR A 35 -0.33 4.68 22.31
C TYR A 35 -0.78 3.66 21.26
N ALA A 36 -1.19 4.11 20.09
CA ALA A 36 -1.64 3.22 19.02
C ALA A 36 -0.54 2.25 18.57
N ILE A 37 0.72 2.70 18.46
CA ILE A 37 1.83 1.83 18.06
C ILE A 37 2.20 0.83 19.17
N LEU A 38 2.12 1.22 20.45
CA LEU A 38 2.34 0.32 21.58
C LEU A 38 1.26 -0.77 21.63
N VAL A 39 0.00 -0.37 21.46
CA VAL A 39 -1.12 -1.33 21.40
C VAL A 39 -0.97 -2.26 20.20
N LEU A 40 -0.56 -1.75 19.03
CA LEU A 40 -0.24 -2.59 17.87
C LEU A 40 0.81 -3.64 18.20
N GLY A 41 1.91 -3.25 18.86
CA GLY A 41 2.98 -4.18 19.23
C GLY A 41 2.48 -5.31 20.13
N ILE A 42 1.74 -4.96 21.17
CA ILE A 42 1.13 -5.94 22.08
C ILE A 42 0.14 -6.83 21.33
N PHE A 43 -0.77 -6.24 20.56
CA PHE A 43 -1.76 -6.97 19.77
C PHE A 43 -1.09 -7.91 18.75
N ASN A 44 -0.01 -7.49 18.12
CA ASN A 44 0.74 -8.32 17.16
C ASN A 44 1.37 -9.55 17.84
N ILE A 45 1.87 -9.42 19.08
CA ILE A 45 2.37 -10.56 19.85
C ILE A 45 1.23 -11.56 20.13
N PHE A 46 0.08 -11.09 20.61
CA PHE A 46 -1.06 -11.96 20.89
C PHE A 46 -1.59 -12.65 19.63
N THR A 47 -1.74 -11.93 18.54
CA THR A 47 -2.20 -12.52 17.25
C THR A 47 -1.21 -13.53 16.72
N ASN A 48 0.11 -13.28 16.80
CA ASN A 48 1.13 -14.25 16.41
C ASN A 48 1.04 -15.54 17.25
N LEU A 49 0.95 -15.42 18.57
CA LEU A 49 0.80 -16.58 19.46
C LEU A 49 -0.48 -17.36 19.15
N PHE A 50 -1.58 -16.69 18.91
CA PHE A 50 -2.85 -17.30 18.56
C PHE A 50 -2.78 -18.07 17.25
N PHE A 51 -2.30 -17.44 16.16
CA PHE A 51 -2.23 -18.08 14.85
C PHE A 51 -1.20 -19.21 14.79
N ILE A 52 -0.07 -19.08 15.52
CA ILE A 52 0.97 -20.10 15.52
C ILE A 52 0.63 -21.26 16.45
N LYS A 53 0.27 -20.97 17.72
CA LYS A 53 0.08 -22.01 18.74
C LYS A 53 -1.31 -22.63 18.71
N THR A 54 -2.37 -21.80 18.56
CA THR A 54 -3.75 -22.29 18.66
C THR A 54 -4.24 -22.86 17.35
N LEU A 55 -3.92 -22.19 16.22
CA LEU A 55 -4.33 -22.65 14.88
C LEU A 55 -3.30 -23.48 14.16
N GLY A 56 -2.06 -23.58 14.67
CA GLY A 56 -1.03 -24.41 14.09
C GLY A 56 -0.55 -23.98 12.69
N LEU A 57 -0.78 -22.74 12.30
CA LEU A 57 -0.55 -22.25 10.92
C LEU A 57 0.93 -21.95 10.60
N GLY A 58 1.84 -22.11 11.59
CA GLY A 58 3.26 -21.89 11.38
C GLY A 58 3.57 -20.50 10.80
N ILE A 59 4.41 -20.46 9.77
CA ILE A 59 4.85 -19.21 9.13
C ILE A 59 3.71 -18.46 8.39
N VAL A 60 2.70 -19.18 7.91
CA VAL A 60 1.49 -18.56 7.33
C VAL A 60 0.71 -17.82 8.41
N GLY A 61 0.70 -18.35 9.63
CA GLY A 61 0.09 -17.69 10.79
C GLY A 61 0.74 -16.35 11.11
N VAL A 62 2.07 -16.24 11.00
CA VAL A 62 2.79 -14.96 11.16
C VAL A 62 2.36 -13.93 10.11
N ALA A 63 2.23 -14.34 8.86
CA ALA A 63 1.78 -13.45 7.79
C ALA A 63 0.33 -12.98 8.01
N LEU A 64 -0.55 -13.87 8.43
CA LEU A 64 -1.93 -13.53 8.79
C LEU A 64 -2.00 -12.60 10.01
N ALA A 65 -1.23 -12.88 11.06
CA ALA A 65 -1.15 -12.02 12.24
C ALA A 65 -0.72 -10.59 11.87
N THR A 66 0.29 -10.47 11.02
CA THR A 66 0.77 -9.19 10.52
C THR A 66 -0.32 -8.45 9.73
N LEU A 67 -1.01 -9.14 8.82
CA LEU A 67 -2.10 -8.57 8.05
C LEU A 67 -3.22 -8.05 8.96
N VAL A 68 -3.67 -8.86 9.90
CA VAL A 68 -4.74 -8.48 10.84
C VAL A 68 -4.31 -7.31 11.73
N ALA A 69 -3.11 -7.37 12.28
CA ALA A 69 -2.60 -6.33 13.18
C ALA A 69 -2.45 -4.98 12.46
N LEU A 70 -1.84 -4.95 11.27
CA LEU A 70 -1.68 -3.73 10.49
C LEU A 70 -3.03 -3.18 9.99
N SER A 71 -3.93 -4.05 9.56
CA SER A 71 -5.27 -3.63 9.10
C SER A 71 -6.05 -2.97 10.24
N LEU A 72 -6.05 -3.59 11.42
CA LEU A 72 -6.73 -3.04 12.59
C LEU A 72 -6.09 -1.71 13.04
N TYR A 73 -4.78 -1.64 13.09
CA TYR A 73 -4.04 -0.42 13.43
C TYR A 73 -4.39 0.74 12.50
N ASN A 74 -4.39 0.49 11.20
CA ASN A 74 -4.71 1.51 10.21
C ASN A 74 -6.19 1.92 10.26
N LEU A 75 -7.10 0.97 10.55
CA LEU A 75 -8.51 1.24 10.75
C LEU A 75 -8.75 2.15 11.97
N VAL A 76 -8.08 1.87 13.10
CA VAL A 76 -8.18 2.69 14.31
C VAL A 76 -7.69 4.12 14.05
N LYS A 77 -6.58 4.30 13.34
CA LYS A 77 -6.09 5.62 12.94
C LYS A 77 -7.08 6.36 12.02
N LEU A 78 -7.65 5.66 11.06
CA LEU A 78 -8.67 6.18 10.15
C LEU A 78 -9.88 6.71 10.91
N ILE A 79 -10.44 5.90 11.82
CA ILE A 79 -11.58 6.27 12.66
C ILE A 79 -11.24 7.48 13.53
N PHE A 80 -10.04 7.50 14.12
CA PHE A 80 -9.59 8.61 14.95
C PHE A 80 -9.50 9.93 14.16
N ILE A 81 -8.90 9.90 12.96
CA ILE A 81 -8.77 11.07 12.09
C ILE A 81 -10.15 11.58 11.67
N TYR A 82 -11.02 10.67 11.28
CA TYR A 82 -12.39 11.02 10.94
C TYR A 82 -13.12 11.71 12.11
N TRP A 83 -13.01 11.18 13.31
CA TRP A 83 -13.67 11.72 14.49
C TRP A 83 -13.11 13.07 14.94
N LYS A 84 -11.79 13.27 14.87
CA LYS A 84 -11.13 14.48 15.41
C LYS A 84 -10.97 15.59 14.40
N PHE A 85 -10.79 15.24 13.14
CA PHE A 85 -10.48 16.24 12.10
C PHE A 85 -11.57 16.32 11.00
N GLY A 86 -12.54 15.40 10.98
CA GLY A 86 -13.57 15.36 9.93
C GLY A 86 -13.00 15.05 8.53
N ILE A 87 -11.76 14.55 8.44
CA ILE A 87 -11.07 14.31 7.19
C ILE A 87 -11.34 12.87 6.74
N HIS A 88 -11.80 12.72 5.51
CA HIS A 88 -11.89 11.44 4.83
C HIS A 88 -10.65 11.23 3.96
N PRO A 89 -9.81 10.21 4.23
CA PRO A 89 -8.63 9.93 3.41
C PRO A 89 -8.97 9.33 2.04
N PHE A 90 -10.18 8.82 1.87
CA PHE A 90 -10.64 8.26 0.61
C PHE A 90 -11.39 9.32 -0.20
N SER A 91 -10.78 9.78 -1.28
CA SER A 91 -11.37 10.67 -2.26
C SER A 91 -11.71 9.91 -3.54
N GLU A 92 -12.46 10.53 -4.44
CA GLU A 92 -12.67 9.98 -5.79
C GLU A 92 -11.35 9.67 -6.51
N ALA A 93 -10.32 10.45 -6.24
CA ALA A 93 -8.97 10.22 -6.73
C ALA A 93 -8.39 8.88 -6.27
N THR A 94 -8.62 8.49 -5.02
CA THR A 94 -8.18 7.20 -4.46
C THR A 94 -8.85 6.03 -5.18
N ILE A 95 -10.15 6.13 -5.46
CA ILE A 95 -10.89 5.10 -6.18
C ILE A 95 -10.35 4.95 -7.60
N LYS A 96 -10.10 6.07 -8.31
CA LYS A 96 -9.50 6.07 -9.64
C LYS A 96 -8.12 5.40 -9.64
N LEU A 97 -7.28 5.70 -8.64
CA LEU A 97 -5.96 5.06 -8.48
C LEU A 97 -6.06 3.55 -8.31
N PHE A 98 -7.02 3.06 -7.54
CA PHE A 98 -7.24 1.62 -7.37
C PHE A 98 -7.58 0.93 -8.69
N PHE A 99 -8.47 1.51 -9.48
CA PHE A 99 -8.83 0.97 -10.80
C PHE A 99 -7.64 1.01 -11.78
N ILE A 100 -6.90 2.11 -11.81
CA ILE A 100 -5.72 2.25 -12.67
C ILE A 100 -4.63 1.24 -12.27
N ALA A 101 -4.36 1.07 -10.97
CA ALA A 101 -3.40 0.11 -10.48
C ALA A 101 -3.83 -1.34 -10.78
N GLY A 102 -5.12 -1.65 -10.59
CA GLY A 102 -5.68 -2.95 -10.94
C GLY A 102 -5.54 -3.26 -12.43
N PHE A 103 -5.86 -2.29 -13.29
CA PHE A 103 -5.71 -2.42 -14.73
C PHE A 103 -4.26 -2.63 -15.16
N ALA A 104 -3.33 -1.81 -14.62
CA ALA A 104 -1.90 -1.93 -14.92
C ALA A 104 -1.33 -3.28 -14.47
N THR A 105 -1.73 -3.77 -13.30
CA THR A 105 -1.33 -5.09 -12.78
C THR A 105 -1.88 -6.23 -13.64
N THR A 106 -3.14 -6.12 -14.08
CA THR A 106 -3.76 -7.10 -14.95
C THR A 106 -3.05 -7.17 -16.30
N ALA A 107 -2.66 -6.02 -16.88
CA ALA A 107 -1.87 -6.00 -18.12
C ALA A 107 -0.54 -6.74 -17.98
N ALA A 108 0.15 -6.60 -16.86
CA ALA A 108 1.41 -7.31 -16.59
C ALA A 108 1.19 -8.82 -16.31
N TYR A 109 0.02 -9.20 -15.79
CA TYR A 109 -0.31 -10.60 -15.48
C TYR A 109 -0.43 -11.47 -16.74
N PHE A 110 -0.93 -10.92 -17.84
CA PHE A 110 -1.08 -11.64 -19.11
C PHE A 110 0.25 -11.93 -19.82
N ILE A 111 1.38 -11.42 -19.31
CA ILE A 111 2.70 -11.70 -19.88
C ILE A 111 3.20 -13.04 -19.32
N PRO A 112 3.41 -14.05 -20.18
CA PRO A 112 3.89 -15.35 -19.73
C PRO A 112 5.32 -15.25 -19.17
N PRO A 113 5.68 -16.10 -18.21
CA PRO A 113 7.05 -16.15 -17.69
C PRO A 113 8.03 -16.64 -18.75
N SER A 114 9.22 -16.07 -18.78
CA SER A 114 10.25 -16.38 -19.80
C SER A 114 10.95 -17.71 -19.59
N GLY A 115 10.95 -18.26 -18.34
CA GLY A 115 11.57 -19.55 -18.04
C GLY A 115 11.80 -19.83 -16.55
N PRO A 116 12.29 -21.04 -16.21
CA PRO A 116 12.40 -21.49 -14.81
C PRO A 116 13.68 -21.03 -14.10
N THR A 117 14.61 -20.37 -14.77
CA THR A 117 15.91 -19.98 -14.22
C THR A 117 15.80 -18.69 -13.41
N VAL A 118 16.63 -18.51 -12.38
CA VAL A 118 16.67 -17.30 -11.54
C VAL A 118 16.86 -16.02 -12.37
N TRP A 119 17.68 -16.08 -13.39
CA TRP A 119 17.91 -14.96 -14.29
C TRP A 119 16.69 -14.59 -15.14
N HIS A 120 15.93 -15.60 -15.61
CA HIS A 120 14.66 -15.36 -16.30
C HIS A 120 13.63 -14.73 -15.37
N SER A 121 13.57 -15.19 -14.12
CA SER A 121 12.68 -14.60 -13.12
C SER A 121 13.03 -13.14 -12.80
N ALA A 122 14.32 -12.81 -12.70
CA ALA A 122 14.76 -11.43 -12.49
C ALA A 122 14.41 -10.53 -13.69
N PHE A 123 14.58 -11.03 -14.89
CA PHE A 123 14.23 -10.33 -16.13
C PHE A 123 12.72 -10.13 -16.26
N ASP A 124 11.93 -11.14 -15.92
CA ASP A 124 10.47 -11.06 -15.88
C ASP A 124 9.97 -10.01 -14.90
N ILE A 125 10.57 -9.96 -13.71
CA ILE A 125 10.23 -8.94 -12.71
C ILE A 125 10.54 -7.53 -13.26
N ALA A 126 11.70 -7.34 -13.89
CA ALA A 126 12.08 -6.05 -14.45
C ALA A 126 11.12 -5.63 -15.57
N ILE A 127 10.82 -6.52 -16.53
CA ILE A 127 9.91 -6.23 -17.65
C ILE A 127 8.49 -5.96 -17.12
N LYS A 128 7.96 -6.81 -16.26
CA LYS A 128 6.61 -6.62 -15.71
C LYS A 128 6.50 -5.33 -14.92
N SER A 129 7.53 -4.96 -14.15
CA SER A 129 7.58 -3.69 -13.45
C SER A 129 7.60 -2.50 -14.40
N LEU A 130 8.40 -2.56 -15.47
CA LEU A 130 8.43 -1.52 -16.49
C LEU A 130 7.09 -1.34 -17.20
N ILE A 131 6.41 -2.44 -17.52
CA ILE A 131 5.09 -2.40 -18.15
C ILE A 131 4.04 -1.80 -17.22
N VAL A 132 4.05 -2.21 -15.93
CA VAL A 132 3.16 -1.60 -14.94
C VAL A 132 3.39 -0.10 -14.87
N LEU A 133 4.64 0.35 -14.79
CA LEU A 133 4.97 1.78 -14.75
C LEU A 133 4.58 2.51 -16.03
N ALA A 134 4.84 1.90 -17.20
CA ALA A 134 4.52 2.48 -18.51
C ALA A 134 3.01 2.62 -18.74
N VAL A 135 2.20 1.77 -18.14
CA VAL A 135 0.73 1.85 -18.20
C VAL A 135 0.21 2.77 -17.09
N TYR A 136 0.71 2.64 -15.87
CA TYR A 136 0.23 3.35 -14.69
C TYR A 136 0.46 4.86 -14.79
N ILE A 137 1.69 5.28 -15.12
CA ILE A 137 2.06 6.70 -15.13
C ILE A 137 1.20 7.52 -16.12
N PRO A 138 1.06 7.13 -17.41
CA PRO A 138 0.23 7.88 -18.34
C PRO A 138 -1.25 7.91 -17.96
N LEU A 139 -1.77 6.82 -17.38
CA LEU A 139 -3.17 6.76 -16.95
C LEU A 139 -3.44 7.68 -15.76
N VAL A 140 -2.54 7.74 -14.77
CA VAL A 140 -2.65 8.64 -13.62
C VAL A 140 -2.60 10.10 -14.06
N LEU A 141 -1.68 10.44 -14.98
CA LEU A 141 -1.56 11.80 -15.52
C LEU A 141 -2.79 12.21 -16.33
N ARG A 142 -3.33 11.32 -17.16
CA ARG A 142 -4.55 11.57 -17.94
C ARG A 142 -5.80 11.69 -17.06
N ALA A 143 -5.89 10.87 -16.03
CA ALA A 143 -7.00 10.91 -15.09
C ALA A 143 -6.99 12.13 -14.16
N LYS A 144 -5.92 12.96 -14.22
CA LYS A 144 -5.73 14.18 -13.39
C LYS A 144 -6.00 13.91 -11.91
N VAL A 145 -5.48 12.78 -11.43
CA VAL A 145 -5.75 12.31 -10.06
C VAL A 145 -5.16 13.26 -9.01
N SER A 146 -4.01 13.88 -9.32
CA SER A 146 -3.38 14.89 -8.47
C SER A 146 -3.02 16.12 -9.32
N PRO A 147 -3.63 17.30 -9.06
CA PRO A 147 -3.28 18.55 -9.72
C PRO A 147 -1.80 18.89 -9.59
N ASP A 148 -1.25 18.75 -8.39
CA ASP A 148 0.14 19.08 -8.07
C ASP A 148 1.14 18.23 -8.87
N VAL A 149 0.88 16.92 -8.99
CA VAL A 149 1.73 16.01 -9.78
C VAL A 149 1.67 16.37 -11.26
N ASN A 150 0.50 16.71 -11.78
CA ASN A 150 0.35 17.13 -13.17
C ASN A 150 1.10 18.43 -13.45
N GLU A 151 1.04 19.40 -12.56
CA GLU A 151 1.75 20.67 -12.69
C GLU A 151 3.27 20.45 -12.72
N ILE A 152 3.81 19.67 -11.78
CA ILE A 152 5.24 19.32 -11.74
C ILE A 152 5.68 18.63 -13.04
N VAL A 153 4.90 17.69 -13.55
CA VAL A 153 5.25 16.97 -14.80
C VAL A 153 5.18 17.90 -16.00
N TYR A 154 4.19 18.78 -16.09
CA TYR A 154 4.13 19.78 -17.17
C TYR A 154 5.30 20.76 -17.11
N ASP A 155 5.70 21.21 -15.93
CA ASP A 155 6.86 22.08 -15.75
C ASP A 155 8.17 21.41 -16.14
N LEU A 156 8.36 20.13 -15.77
CA LEU A 156 9.52 19.37 -16.17
C LEU A 156 9.59 19.16 -17.69
N LEU A 157 8.48 18.80 -18.32
CA LEU A 157 8.40 18.62 -19.77
C LEU A 157 8.70 19.94 -20.51
N ASN A 158 8.23 21.06 -20.00
CA ASN A 158 8.50 22.38 -20.59
C ASN A 158 9.97 22.80 -20.44
N ARG A 159 10.65 22.40 -19.35
CA ARG A 159 12.09 22.64 -19.15
C ARG A 159 12.97 21.81 -20.08
N ILE A 160 12.57 20.55 -20.37
CA ILE A 160 13.32 19.66 -21.26
C ILE A 160 13.14 20.08 -22.74
N ARG A 161 12.04 20.75 -23.05
CA ARG A 161 11.72 21.19 -24.42
C ARG A 161 12.38 22.54 -24.82
N LYS A 162 12.97 23.23 -23.87
CA LYS A 162 13.76 24.46 -24.08
C LYS A 162 15.25 24.12 -24.17
#